data_bbee478c9158098a2a180692b463eefa
#
_entry.id   bbee478c9158098a2a180692b463eefa
#
_cell.length_a   1.000
_cell.length_b   1.000
_cell.length_c   1.000
_cell.angle_alpha   90.00
_cell.angle_beta   90.00
_cell.angle_gamma   90.00
#
_symmetry.space_group_name_H-M   'P 1'
#
loop_
_entity.id
_entity.type
_entity.pdbx_description
1 polymer ?
#
loop_
_entity_poly.entity_id
_entity_poly.type
_entity_poly.pdbx_seq_one_letter_code
_entity_poly.pdbx_strand_id
1 'polypeptide(L)'
;MLLFIGIPRFVGLSVSISLLATLSLLISGCGFQSLDADCIVHNGSILTLDSENSMAQALAIKDGRILEIGANRQILNKYRAPVQIDLRGGVVTPGLMDAHAHLIGYADGLLEADLVGTDSWEEVLEKVVSHAKEHPSAWIRGRGWDQNDWLQAEWPNRRTLDSLFPNVPVVLERIDGHAIMVNGEGLRRVGLTCDMQQDGGVILCDDNNEPTGVLIDEMANRVLRFMPEYDSLYRVQAFLEAQTTMLEHGLTQITDAGLSAKEIERLLAFEKQGLLKLRINAMVSGNDDDIGWLLQNGPIATDRLTVQSVKFYMDGALGSRGAMLIDPYSDLKGWRGVSMMDRDWFKNQLEQLHASGMQAATHCIGDSAVRLVLNAYAEVLDGPNDRRWRIEHAQVVAKDDMNQFGTYHIIPSIQPTHATSDMYWAGERLGRNRIRRAYAYQELLAQNGMVALGTDFPVEDIDPRKTMFAATARRDAAGYPDEGFQMKNALTPDQTLRGMTQWAALTQFQEQDLGTIEVGKFADFTWMDRNWLKVSPKDLLSTRIMGTCIEGEWVYLNE
;
A
#
# COMPACT_ATOMS: atom_id res chain seq x y z
N MET A 1 -50.92 18.58 96.96
CA MET A 1 -50.33 18.21 98.24
C MET A 1 -49.08 17.38 97.96
N LEU A 2 -47.92 17.97 98.12
CA LEU A 2 -46.71 17.44 98.72
C LEU A 2 -46.24 16.04 98.14
N LEU A 3 -45.02 15.71 97.92
CA LEU A 3 -43.66 16.15 98.24
C LEU A 3 -42.64 15.39 97.41
N PHE A 4 -41.67 16.04 96.89
CA PHE A 4 -40.20 15.93 97.03
C PHE A 4 -39.46 14.57 96.87
N ILE A 5 -38.36 14.66 96.09
CA ILE A 5 -36.97 14.18 96.24
C ILE A 5 -36.67 12.91 95.50
N GLY A 6 -35.66 12.81 94.60
CA GLY A 6 -34.28 13.17 94.63
C GLY A 6 -33.52 12.65 93.38
N ILE A 7 -32.53 13.40 93.02
CA ILE A 7 -31.47 13.07 92.01
C ILE A 7 -30.42 12.19 92.71
N PRO A 8 -29.67 11.29 92.03
CA PRO A 8 -28.52 11.74 91.30
C PRO A 8 -28.09 10.88 90.04
N ARG A 9 -27.56 11.62 89.13
CA ARG A 9 -26.31 11.42 88.31
C ARG A 9 -25.69 10.03 88.25
N PHE A 10 -25.61 9.49 87.03
CA PHE A 10 -24.38 8.98 86.41
C PHE A 10 -24.78 8.26 85.11
N VAL A 11 -24.80 8.96 83.96
CA VAL A 11 -24.66 8.33 82.63
C VAL A 11 -24.00 9.34 81.67
N GLY A 12 -22.73 9.30 81.67
CA GLY A 12 -21.97 10.11 80.71
C GLY A 12 -20.56 9.56 80.55
N LEU A 13 -20.41 8.41 79.84
CA LEU A 13 -19.08 8.01 79.29
C LEU A 13 -19.07 6.86 78.33
N SER A 14 -20.21 6.39 77.77
CA SER A 14 -20.20 5.23 76.88
C SER A 14 -20.64 5.48 75.42
N VAL A 15 -20.94 6.72 75.02
CA VAL A 15 -21.40 7.03 73.66
C VAL A 15 -20.26 7.58 72.76
N SER A 16 -19.15 8.07 73.32
CA SER A 16 -18.06 8.66 72.53
C SER A 16 -17.08 7.66 71.93
N ILE A 17 -17.01 6.42 72.42
CA ILE A 17 -16.07 5.41 71.90
C ILE A 17 -16.66 4.64 70.72
N SER A 18 -17.99 4.50 70.60
CA SER A 18 -18.65 3.79 69.52
C SER A 18 -18.73 4.62 68.20
N LEU A 19 -18.67 5.98 68.29
CA LEU A 19 -18.66 6.84 67.10
C LEU A 19 -17.29 6.94 66.43
N LEU A 20 -16.18 6.79 67.19
CA LEU A 20 -14.84 6.76 66.59
C LEU A 20 -14.52 5.40 65.92
N ALA A 21 -15.06 4.28 66.39
CA ALA A 21 -14.86 2.98 65.80
C ALA A 21 -15.66 2.79 64.49
N THR A 22 -16.85 3.40 64.36
CA THR A 22 -17.65 3.39 63.14
C THR A 22 -17.13 4.36 62.05
N LEU A 23 -16.46 5.45 62.44
CA LEU A 23 -15.86 6.37 61.46
C LEU A 23 -14.54 5.83 60.90
N SER A 24 -13.82 4.96 61.63
CA SER A 24 -12.60 4.31 61.13
C SER A 24 -12.88 3.15 60.18
N LEU A 25 -14.08 2.56 60.19
CA LEU A 25 -14.49 1.49 59.27
C LEU A 25 -15.07 2.02 57.95
N LEU A 26 -15.40 3.31 57.84
CA LEU A 26 -15.91 3.92 56.62
C LEU A 26 -14.80 4.54 55.73
N ILE A 27 -13.55 4.58 56.19
CA ILE A 27 -12.40 5.04 55.39
C ILE A 27 -11.63 3.90 54.73
N SER A 28 -11.97 2.65 55.02
CA SER A 28 -11.28 1.45 54.49
C SER A 28 -11.97 0.82 53.27
N GLY A 29 -12.51 1.61 52.31
CA GLY A 29 -13.32 1.00 51.27
C GLY A 29 -13.41 1.71 49.91
N CYS A 30 -12.58 2.69 49.61
CA CYS A 30 -12.41 3.16 48.25
C CYS A 30 -10.98 2.88 47.76
N GLY A 31 -10.62 1.61 47.80
CA GLY A 31 -9.57 1.11 46.92
C GLY A 31 -10.11 1.19 45.51
N PHE A 32 -9.70 2.15 44.73
CA PHE A 32 -9.92 2.11 43.28
C PHE A 32 -9.33 0.79 42.79
N GLN A 33 -10.19 -0.19 42.54
CA GLN A 33 -9.75 -1.44 41.94
C GLN A 33 -9.39 -1.09 40.50
N SER A 34 -8.11 -1.14 40.16
CA SER A 34 -7.67 -0.91 38.79
C SER A 34 -8.24 -1.98 37.90
N LEU A 35 -8.68 -1.59 36.71
CA LEU A 35 -9.15 -2.49 35.68
C LEU A 35 -7.96 -3.16 34.99
N ASP A 36 -8.13 -4.40 34.55
CA ASP A 36 -7.08 -5.13 33.83
C ASP A 36 -7.09 -4.78 32.34
N ALA A 37 -5.92 -4.48 31.83
CA ALA A 37 -5.61 -4.36 30.42
C ALA A 37 -4.45 -5.31 30.06
N ASP A 38 -4.25 -5.58 28.77
CA ASP A 38 -3.13 -6.42 28.32
C ASP A 38 -1.89 -5.57 28.07
N CYS A 39 -2.09 -4.37 27.52
CA CYS A 39 -1.02 -3.41 27.27
C CYS A 39 -1.51 -1.98 27.57
N ILE A 40 -0.59 -1.14 28.07
CA ILE A 40 -0.78 0.31 28.19
C ILE A 40 0.32 0.98 27.39
N VAL A 41 -0.06 1.87 26.47
CA VAL A 41 0.86 2.76 25.75
C VAL A 41 0.71 4.15 26.35
N HIS A 42 1.80 4.81 26.74
CA HIS A 42 1.74 6.09 27.46
C HIS A 42 2.93 7.02 27.18
N ASN A 43 2.84 8.24 27.68
CA ASN A 43 3.92 9.25 27.64
C ASN A 43 4.31 9.67 26.22
N GLY A 44 3.30 9.85 25.34
CA GLY A 44 3.50 10.31 23.96
C GLY A 44 2.39 11.19 23.44
N SER A 45 2.35 11.34 22.13
CA SER A 45 1.28 12.00 21.39
C SER A 45 0.56 10.98 20.51
N ILE A 46 -0.68 10.68 20.80
CA ILE A 46 -1.51 9.77 20.04
C ILE A 46 -2.40 10.59 19.10
N LEU A 47 -2.17 10.48 17.79
CA LEU A 47 -2.97 11.11 16.74
C LEU A 47 -4.11 10.15 16.39
N THR A 48 -5.32 10.45 16.81
CA THR A 48 -6.45 9.52 16.61
C THR A 48 -6.92 9.44 15.16
N LEU A 49 -6.79 10.52 14.42
CA LEU A 49 -7.37 10.73 13.08
C LEU A 49 -8.88 10.47 13.01
N ASP A 50 -9.56 10.54 14.15
CA ASP A 50 -11.02 10.52 14.23
C ASP A 50 -11.65 11.74 13.54
N SER A 51 -12.97 11.85 13.55
CA SER A 51 -13.70 12.96 12.91
C SER A 51 -13.36 14.34 13.50
N GLU A 52 -12.89 14.38 14.76
CA GLU A 52 -12.57 15.62 15.48
C GLU A 52 -11.06 15.93 15.50
N ASN A 53 -10.21 15.06 14.91
CA ASN A 53 -8.75 15.15 14.99
C ASN A 53 -8.25 15.21 16.43
N SER A 54 -8.81 14.38 17.29
CA SER A 54 -8.48 14.31 18.70
C SER A 54 -7.03 13.90 18.92
N MET A 55 -6.48 14.34 20.06
CA MET A 55 -5.14 13.95 20.50
C MET A 55 -5.19 13.42 21.92
N ALA A 56 -4.46 12.34 22.18
CA ALA A 56 -4.32 11.75 23.50
C ALA A 56 -2.86 11.57 23.91
N GLN A 57 -2.62 11.13 25.15
CA GLN A 57 -1.28 10.87 25.68
C GLN A 57 -1.04 9.39 25.98
N ALA A 58 -2.13 8.63 26.17
CA ALA A 58 -2.07 7.23 26.52
C ALA A 58 -3.32 6.49 26.03
N LEU A 59 -3.20 5.17 25.89
CA LEU A 59 -4.31 4.26 25.66
C LEU A 59 -4.10 2.93 26.39
N ALA A 60 -5.20 2.25 26.67
CA ALA A 60 -5.23 0.89 27.20
C ALA A 60 -5.76 -0.07 26.13
N ILE A 61 -5.18 -1.25 26.07
CA ILE A 61 -5.51 -2.31 25.10
C ILE A 61 -5.97 -3.55 25.85
N LYS A 62 -7.04 -4.18 25.35
CA LYS A 62 -7.54 -5.45 25.86
C LYS A 62 -8.00 -6.31 24.69
N ASP A 63 -7.62 -7.59 24.69
CA ASP A 63 -8.02 -8.57 23.67
C ASP A 63 -7.79 -8.04 22.23
N GLY A 64 -6.62 -7.43 21.99
CA GLY A 64 -6.22 -6.87 20.70
C GLY A 64 -6.93 -5.57 20.28
N ARG A 65 -7.85 -5.03 21.14
CA ARG A 65 -8.63 -3.84 20.80
C ARG A 65 -8.36 -2.69 21.77
N ILE A 66 -8.59 -1.48 21.29
CA ILE A 66 -8.47 -0.24 22.08
C ILE A 66 -9.60 -0.20 23.10
N LEU A 67 -9.24 -0.23 24.39
CA LEU A 67 -10.19 -0.23 25.50
C LEU A 67 -10.56 1.18 25.93
N GLU A 68 -9.59 2.07 26.02
CA GLU A 68 -9.78 3.48 26.40
C GLU A 68 -8.60 4.33 25.90
N ILE A 69 -8.88 5.59 25.60
CA ILE A 69 -7.91 6.58 25.12
C ILE A 69 -8.04 7.81 26.01
N GLY A 70 -6.92 8.43 26.42
CA GLY A 70 -7.01 9.62 27.28
C GLY A 70 -5.66 10.22 27.69
N ALA A 71 -5.68 11.00 28.77
CA ALA A 71 -4.46 11.53 29.34
C ALA A 71 -3.68 10.45 30.10
N ASN A 72 -2.36 10.58 30.21
CA ASN A 72 -1.50 9.66 30.97
C ASN A 72 -2.05 9.34 32.37
N ARG A 73 -2.38 10.39 33.14
CA ARG A 73 -2.90 10.22 34.49
C ARG A 73 -4.21 9.43 34.54
N GLN A 74 -5.09 9.64 33.58
CA GLN A 74 -6.37 8.93 33.48
C GLN A 74 -6.15 7.43 33.27
N ILE A 75 -5.37 7.07 32.25
CA ILE A 75 -5.14 5.66 31.87
C ILE A 75 -4.34 4.93 32.94
N LEU A 76 -3.20 5.50 33.37
CA LEU A 76 -2.30 4.85 34.33
C LEU A 76 -2.91 4.69 35.73
N ASN A 77 -3.85 5.56 36.14
CA ASN A 77 -4.56 5.40 37.41
C ASN A 77 -5.72 4.40 37.34
N LYS A 78 -6.32 4.23 36.16
CA LYS A 78 -7.50 3.38 35.97
C LYS A 78 -7.16 1.94 35.62
N TYR A 79 -6.08 1.72 34.86
CA TYR A 79 -5.71 0.41 34.34
C TYR A 79 -4.37 -0.10 34.89
N ARG A 80 -4.25 -1.44 34.93
CA ARG A 80 -3.00 -2.18 35.13
C ARG A 80 -2.81 -3.12 33.97
N ALA A 81 -1.57 -3.21 33.46
CA ALA A 81 -1.20 -4.12 32.38
C ALA A 81 0.17 -4.75 32.66
N PRO A 82 0.39 -6.02 32.25
CA PRO A 82 1.70 -6.65 32.31
C PRO A 82 2.71 -6.02 31.35
N VAL A 83 2.21 -5.45 30.24
CA VAL A 83 3.02 -4.74 29.24
C VAL A 83 2.71 -3.24 29.33
N GLN A 84 3.76 -2.43 29.46
CA GLN A 84 3.65 -0.97 29.42
C GLN A 84 4.74 -0.43 28.50
N ILE A 85 4.32 0.36 27.52
CA ILE A 85 5.19 0.99 26.52
C ILE A 85 5.26 2.48 26.77
N ASP A 86 6.43 2.94 27.18
CA ASP A 86 6.74 4.35 27.31
C ASP A 86 7.18 4.93 25.96
N LEU A 87 6.35 5.76 25.36
CA LEU A 87 6.63 6.39 24.07
C LEU A 87 7.75 7.43 24.13
N ARG A 88 8.21 7.81 25.32
CA ARG A 88 9.31 8.79 25.54
C ARG A 88 9.10 10.10 24.77
N GLY A 89 7.85 10.55 24.66
CA GLY A 89 7.48 11.76 23.91
C GLY A 89 7.28 11.53 22.40
N GLY A 90 7.45 10.30 21.90
CA GLY A 90 7.19 9.93 20.50
C GLY A 90 5.71 10.04 20.12
N VAL A 91 5.42 9.72 18.89
CA VAL A 91 4.09 9.88 18.28
C VAL A 91 3.56 8.54 17.80
N VAL A 92 2.31 8.26 18.12
CA VAL A 92 1.56 7.10 17.60
C VAL A 92 0.48 7.59 16.64
N THR A 93 0.39 6.94 15.49
CA THR A 93 -0.70 7.09 14.52
C THR A 93 -1.45 5.78 14.40
N PRO A 94 -2.65 5.75 13.80
CA PRO A 94 -3.20 4.50 13.28
C PRO A 94 -2.14 3.79 12.44
N GLY A 95 -2.16 2.48 12.39
CA GLY A 95 -1.22 1.70 11.60
C GLY A 95 -1.19 2.17 10.15
N LEU A 96 0.02 2.39 9.64
CA LEU A 96 0.19 2.81 8.25
C LEU A 96 -0.24 1.67 7.31
N MET A 97 -0.91 2.04 6.24
CA MET A 97 -1.43 1.13 5.22
C MET A 97 -0.89 1.53 3.86
N ASP A 98 -0.47 0.55 3.08
CA ASP A 98 -0.22 0.73 1.65
C ASP A 98 -1.46 0.28 0.86
N ALA A 99 -2.12 1.22 0.19
CA ALA A 99 -3.37 0.95 -0.50
C ALA A 99 -3.18 0.31 -1.88
N HIS A 100 -1.96 0.21 -2.39
CA HIS A 100 -1.62 -0.41 -3.68
C HIS A 100 -0.15 -0.80 -3.71
N ALA A 101 0.12 -2.09 -3.73
CA ALA A 101 1.46 -2.66 -3.78
C ALA A 101 1.43 -4.08 -4.40
N HIS A 102 2.59 -4.70 -4.55
CA HIS A 102 2.78 -6.05 -5.05
C HIS A 102 3.70 -6.85 -4.12
N LEU A 103 3.17 -7.22 -2.94
CA LEU A 103 3.93 -7.92 -1.89
C LEU A 103 4.56 -9.23 -2.37
N ILE A 104 3.77 -10.07 -3.06
CA ILE A 104 4.31 -11.35 -3.56
C ILE A 104 5.37 -11.10 -4.63
N GLY A 105 5.15 -10.12 -5.52
CA GLY A 105 6.16 -9.70 -6.51
C GLY A 105 7.45 -9.17 -5.86
N TYR A 106 7.32 -8.39 -4.80
CA TYR A 106 8.47 -7.92 -4.02
C TYR A 106 9.23 -9.08 -3.35
N ALA A 107 8.51 -10.00 -2.72
CA ALA A 107 9.11 -11.18 -2.09
C ALA A 107 9.85 -12.07 -3.11
N ASP A 108 9.23 -12.34 -4.27
CA ASP A 108 9.88 -13.08 -5.36
C ASP A 108 11.11 -12.33 -5.89
N GLY A 109 11.06 -10.99 -5.95
CA GLY A 109 12.18 -10.11 -6.34
C GLY A 109 13.41 -10.20 -5.42
N LEU A 110 13.23 -10.55 -4.13
CA LEU A 110 14.35 -10.82 -3.22
C LEU A 110 15.18 -12.05 -3.63
N LEU A 111 14.66 -12.90 -4.53
CA LEU A 111 15.34 -14.07 -5.09
C LEU A 111 16.03 -13.76 -6.43
N GLU A 112 15.97 -12.51 -6.91
CA GLU A 112 16.42 -12.08 -8.23
C GLU A 112 17.61 -11.12 -8.14
N ALA A 113 18.27 -10.86 -9.28
CA ALA A 113 19.28 -9.82 -9.36
C ALA A 113 18.61 -8.43 -9.16
N ASP A 114 19.03 -7.70 -8.15
CA ASP A 114 18.58 -6.32 -7.91
C ASP A 114 19.25 -5.36 -8.89
N LEU A 115 18.45 -4.85 -9.83
CA LEU A 115 18.89 -3.95 -10.90
C LEU A 115 18.45 -2.50 -10.65
N VAL A 116 17.81 -2.22 -9.52
CA VAL A 116 17.34 -0.87 -9.16
C VAL A 116 18.53 0.09 -9.05
N GLY A 117 18.34 1.31 -9.57
CA GLY A 117 19.33 2.38 -9.51
C GLY A 117 20.57 2.17 -10.36
N THR A 118 20.52 1.28 -11.37
CA THR A 118 21.60 1.14 -12.35
C THR A 118 21.63 2.33 -13.30
N ASP A 119 22.85 2.87 -13.55
CA ASP A 119 23.07 4.06 -14.37
C ASP A 119 23.36 3.72 -15.85
N SER A 120 23.50 2.42 -16.18
CA SER A 120 23.84 1.95 -17.53
C SER A 120 23.46 0.49 -17.75
N TRP A 121 23.38 0.10 -19.03
CA TRP A 121 23.20 -1.30 -19.40
C TRP A 121 24.39 -2.18 -18.97
N GLU A 122 25.59 -1.64 -19.01
CA GLU A 122 26.82 -2.31 -18.56
C GLU A 122 26.75 -2.68 -17.07
N GLU A 123 26.27 -1.79 -16.23
CA GLU A 123 26.08 -2.06 -14.80
C GLU A 123 25.01 -3.13 -14.56
N VAL A 124 23.90 -3.10 -15.32
CA VAL A 124 22.90 -4.19 -15.29
C VAL A 124 23.55 -5.54 -15.56
N LEU A 125 24.37 -5.62 -16.61
CA LEU A 125 25.07 -6.86 -16.97
C LEU A 125 26.04 -7.33 -15.88
N GLU A 126 26.78 -6.44 -15.24
CA GLU A 126 27.69 -6.76 -14.12
C GLU A 126 26.91 -7.35 -12.94
N LYS A 127 25.80 -6.74 -12.53
CA LYS A 127 24.94 -7.24 -11.46
C LYS A 127 24.35 -8.62 -11.79
N VAL A 128 23.86 -8.81 -13.01
CA VAL A 128 23.33 -10.12 -13.47
C VAL A 128 24.40 -11.19 -13.44
N VAL A 129 25.62 -10.90 -13.88
CA VAL A 129 26.75 -11.86 -13.85
C VAL A 129 27.14 -12.21 -12.42
N SER A 130 27.18 -11.24 -11.50
CA SER A 130 27.46 -11.47 -10.09
C SER A 130 26.41 -12.38 -9.46
N HIS A 131 25.14 -12.02 -9.62
CA HIS A 131 24.01 -12.80 -9.12
C HIS A 131 24.01 -14.24 -9.63
N ALA A 132 24.23 -14.44 -10.94
CA ALA A 132 24.25 -15.77 -11.54
C ALA A 132 25.39 -16.68 -11.03
N LYS A 133 26.51 -16.10 -10.57
CA LYS A 133 27.60 -16.85 -9.92
C LYS A 133 27.26 -17.28 -8.51
N GLU A 134 26.57 -16.43 -7.76
CA GLU A 134 26.20 -16.66 -6.38
C GLU A 134 24.96 -17.56 -6.26
N HIS A 135 24.04 -17.44 -7.23
CA HIS A 135 22.75 -18.13 -7.26
C HIS A 135 22.55 -18.89 -8.59
N PRO A 136 23.28 -19.99 -8.83
CA PRO A 136 23.11 -20.77 -10.06
C PRO A 136 21.68 -21.29 -10.20
N SER A 137 21.03 -20.99 -11.31
CA SER A 137 19.64 -21.40 -11.56
C SER A 137 19.39 -21.78 -13.01
N ALA A 138 18.29 -22.50 -13.28
CA ALA A 138 17.88 -22.90 -14.62
C ALA A 138 17.39 -21.70 -15.48
N TRP A 139 16.97 -20.61 -14.84
CA TRP A 139 16.61 -19.33 -15.42
C TRP A 139 17.23 -18.23 -14.56
N ILE A 140 18.03 -17.35 -15.15
CA ILE A 140 18.54 -16.16 -14.47
C ILE A 140 17.45 -15.09 -14.54
N ARG A 141 17.12 -14.52 -13.39
CA ARG A 141 16.12 -13.48 -13.24
C ARG A 141 16.71 -12.24 -12.60
N GLY A 142 16.19 -11.10 -12.96
CA GLY A 142 16.53 -9.83 -12.35
C GLY A 142 15.40 -8.83 -12.55
N ARG A 143 15.34 -7.81 -11.69
CA ARG A 143 14.32 -6.78 -11.73
C ARG A 143 14.88 -5.42 -11.38
N GLY A 144 14.32 -4.38 -11.98
CA GLY A 144 14.52 -3.01 -11.51
C GLY A 144 15.27 -2.08 -12.45
N TRP A 145 15.70 -2.53 -13.64
CA TRP A 145 16.33 -1.63 -14.60
C TRP A 145 15.32 -0.63 -15.20
N ASP A 146 15.78 0.60 -15.48
CA ASP A 146 15.04 1.61 -16.26
C ASP A 146 16.00 2.36 -17.18
N GLN A 147 15.82 2.19 -18.50
CA GLN A 147 16.64 2.91 -19.48
C GLN A 147 16.41 4.43 -19.45
N ASN A 148 15.32 4.91 -18.85
CA ASN A 148 15.08 6.35 -18.75
C ASN A 148 16.02 7.04 -17.74
N ASP A 149 16.62 6.27 -16.81
CA ASP A 149 17.56 6.75 -15.81
C ASP A 149 19.01 6.77 -16.34
N TRP A 150 19.26 6.15 -17.52
CA TRP A 150 20.59 6.08 -18.11
C TRP A 150 20.92 7.31 -18.92
N LEU A 151 22.23 7.63 -19.00
CA LEU A 151 22.72 8.76 -19.80
C LEU A 151 22.27 8.67 -21.27
N GLN A 152 22.23 7.46 -21.82
CA GLN A 152 21.64 7.16 -23.12
C GLN A 152 20.34 6.40 -22.87
N ALA A 153 19.22 7.12 -22.88
CA ALA A 153 17.89 6.57 -22.63
C ALA A 153 17.36 5.73 -23.80
N GLU A 154 18.18 4.78 -24.27
CA GLU A 154 17.86 3.88 -25.38
C GLU A 154 17.51 2.49 -24.85
N TRP A 155 16.61 1.81 -25.56
CA TRP A 155 16.29 0.40 -25.27
C TRP A 155 17.54 -0.46 -25.41
N PRO A 156 17.86 -1.33 -24.42
CA PRO A 156 18.98 -2.28 -24.53
C PRO A 156 18.74 -3.35 -25.57
N ASN A 157 19.80 -4.07 -25.94
CA ASN A 157 19.74 -5.18 -26.89
C ASN A 157 20.32 -6.46 -26.27
N ARG A 158 19.68 -7.59 -26.56
CA ARG A 158 20.04 -8.90 -25.99
C ARG A 158 21.42 -9.46 -26.36
N ARG A 159 22.13 -8.89 -27.34
CA ARG A 159 23.38 -9.45 -27.90
C ARG A 159 24.45 -9.74 -26.85
N THR A 160 24.62 -8.87 -25.88
CA THR A 160 25.59 -9.07 -24.80
C THR A 160 25.13 -10.17 -23.85
N LEU A 161 23.84 -10.24 -23.52
CA LEU A 161 23.28 -11.34 -22.73
C LEU A 161 23.43 -12.70 -23.44
N ASP A 162 23.22 -12.73 -24.78
CA ASP A 162 23.42 -13.95 -25.58
C ASP A 162 24.87 -14.44 -25.51
N SER A 163 25.83 -13.52 -25.49
CA SER A 163 27.25 -13.85 -25.38
C SER A 163 27.64 -14.35 -23.97
N LEU A 164 27.09 -13.73 -22.94
CA LEU A 164 27.36 -14.08 -21.54
C LEU A 164 26.66 -15.37 -21.12
N PHE A 165 25.45 -15.59 -21.60
CA PHE A 165 24.57 -16.71 -21.22
C PHE A 165 23.98 -17.44 -22.45
N PRO A 166 24.82 -18.07 -23.29
CA PRO A 166 24.35 -18.65 -24.55
C PRO A 166 23.38 -19.84 -24.40
N ASN A 167 23.39 -20.52 -23.25
CA ASN A 167 22.62 -21.73 -22.99
C ASN A 167 21.68 -21.60 -21.77
N VAL A 168 21.70 -20.48 -21.10
CA VAL A 168 20.86 -20.22 -19.91
C VAL A 168 19.91 -19.05 -20.25
N PRO A 169 18.60 -19.23 -20.13
CA PRO A 169 17.68 -18.15 -20.36
C PRO A 169 17.81 -17.08 -19.27
N VAL A 170 17.81 -15.83 -19.69
CA VAL A 170 17.86 -14.64 -18.84
C VAL A 170 16.61 -13.81 -19.08
N VAL A 171 15.93 -13.42 -18.01
CA VAL A 171 14.78 -12.53 -18.04
C VAL A 171 15.00 -11.43 -17.01
N LEU A 172 15.04 -10.20 -17.47
CA LEU A 172 15.25 -9.01 -16.64
C LEU A 172 14.04 -8.11 -16.74
N GLU A 173 13.28 -8.00 -15.67
CA GLU A 173 12.07 -7.19 -15.62
C GLU A 173 12.42 -5.72 -15.39
N ARG A 174 11.77 -4.84 -16.15
CA ARG A 174 11.89 -3.39 -15.96
C ARG A 174 11.22 -2.98 -14.64
N ILE A 175 11.65 -1.86 -14.08
CA ILE A 175 11.16 -1.38 -12.78
C ILE A 175 9.62 -1.28 -12.72
N ASP A 176 8.98 -0.82 -13.79
CA ASP A 176 7.53 -0.63 -13.87
C ASP A 176 6.73 -1.94 -14.08
N GLY A 177 7.40 -3.09 -14.26
CA GLY A 177 6.72 -4.38 -14.49
C GLY A 177 6.05 -4.52 -15.87
N HIS A 178 6.12 -3.51 -16.75
CA HIS A 178 5.46 -3.49 -18.04
C HIS A 178 6.39 -3.86 -19.21
N ALA A 179 7.68 -4.03 -18.98
CA ALA A 179 8.63 -4.49 -19.99
C ALA A 179 9.63 -5.46 -19.40
N ILE A 180 10.13 -6.36 -20.24
CA ILE A 180 11.23 -7.27 -19.90
C ILE A 180 12.30 -7.24 -20.98
N MET A 181 13.54 -7.55 -20.58
CA MET A 181 14.63 -7.92 -21.49
C MET A 181 14.86 -9.42 -21.41
N VAL A 182 14.85 -10.10 -22.54
CA VAL A 182 15.03 -11.56 -22.64
C VAL A 182 16.17 -11.87 -23.60
N ASN A 183 17.08 -12.78 -23.22
CA ASN A 183 18.13 -13.23 -24.13
C ASN A 183 17.61 -14.23 -25.19
N GLY A 184 18.43 -14.56 -26.20
CA GLY A 184 18.07 -15.43 -27.29
C GLY A 184 17.64 -16.83 -26.86
N GLU A 185 18.24 -17.39 -25.81
CA GLU A 185 17.85 -18.69 -25.26
C GLU A 185 16.44 -18.63 -24.62
N GLY A 186 16.11 -17.56 -23.91
CA GLY A 186 14.76 -17.33 -23.38
C GLY A 186 13.71 -17.20 -24.48
N LEU A 187 13.97 -16.35 -25.48
CA LEU A 187 13.10 -16.21 -26.66
C LEU A 187 12.87 -17.54 -27.37
N ARG A 188 13.94 -18.33 -27.57
CA ARG A 188 13.88 -19.65 -28.20
C ARG A 188 13.01 -20.64 -27.43
N ARG A 189 13.13 -20.66 -26.08
CA ARG A 189 12.31 -21.56 -25.23
C ARG A 189 10.84 -21.26 -25.29
N VAL A 190 10.49 -19.98 -25.33
CA VAL A 190 9.09 -19.52 -25.41
C VAL A 190 8.58 -19.55 -26.85
N GLY A 191 9.49 -19.58 -27.84
CA GLY A 191 9.15 -19.61 -29.26
C GLY A 191 8.69 -18.26 -29.81
N LEU A 192 9.28 -17.14 -29.34
CA LEU A 192 8.90 -15.79 -29.74
C LEU A 192 9.72 -15.31 -30.95
N THR A 193 9.03 -14.71 -31.91
CA THR A 193 9.61 -14.09 -33.11
C THR A 193 8.90 -12.79 -33.45
N CYS A 194 9.51 -11.94 -34.28
CA CYS A 194 8.94 -10.65 -34.69
C CYS A 194 7.64 -10.75 -35.49
N ASP A 195 7.38 -11.90 -36.09
CA ASP A 195 6.14 -12.13 -36.86
C ASP A 195 4.93 -12.37 -35.93
N MET A 196 5.17 -12.59 -34.66
CA MET A 196 4.11 -12.78 -33.67
C MET A 196 3.61 -11.42 -33.18
N GLN A 197 2.36 -11.14 -33.47
CA GLN A 197 1.63 -9.98 -32.93
C GLN A 197 0.54 -10.51 -32.01
N GLN A 198 0.38 -9.84 -30.86
CA GLN A 198 -0.73 -10.12 -29.95
C GLN A 198 -1.31 -8.79 -29.48
N ASP A 199 -2.62 -8.68 -29.45
CA ASP A 199 -3.28 -7.50 -28.90
C ASP A 199 -2.85 -7.31 -27.43
N GLY A 200 -2.55 -6.05 -27.08
CA GLY A 200 -2.09 -5.71 -25.74
C GLY A 200 -0.59 -5.92 -25.47
N GLY A 201 0.24 -6.26 -26.47
CA GLY A 201 1.68 -6.42 -26.27
C GLY A 201 2.54 -6.10 -27.48
N VAL A 202 3.83 -5.82 -27.26
CA VAL A 202 4.80 -5.45 -28.29
C VAL A 202 6.07 -6.27 -28.17
N ILE A 203 6.60 -6.75 -29.31
CA ILE A 203 7.98 -7.25 -29.47
C ILE A 203 8.78 -6.19 -30.20
N LEU A 204 9.83 -5.64 -29.58
CA LEU A 204 10.73 -4.71 -30.25
C LEU A 204 11.68 -5.48 -31.17
N CYS A 205 11.70 -5.10 -32.45
CA CYS A 205 12.50 -5.74 -33.50
C CYS A 205 13.51 -4.78 -34.09
N ASP A 206 14.64 -5.31 -34.54
CA ASP A 206 15.65 -4.55 -35.28
C ASP A 206 15.33 -4.46 -36.80
N ASP A 207 16.17 -3.73 -37.53
CA ASP A 207 16.00 -3.54 -38.98
C ASP A 207 16.06 -4.85 -39.82
N ASN A 208 16.55 -5.94 -39.24
CA ASN A 208 16.61 -7.26 -39.84
C ASN A 208 15.39 -8.15 -39.50
N ASN A 209 14.39 -7.58 -38.83
CA ASN A 209 13.24 -8.30 -38.29
C ASN A 209 13.60 -9.38 -37.26
N GLU A 210 14.67 -9.11 -36.45
CA GLU A 210 15.07 -9.96 -35.34
C GLU A 210 14.67 -9.32 -34.02
N PRO A 211 14.14 -10.09 -33.01
CA PRO A 211 13.79 -9.55 -31.73
C PRO A 211 15.01 -8.95 -31.01
N THR A 212 14.91 -7.71 -30.57
CA THR A 212 15.95 -7.05 -29.78
C THR A 212 16.13 -7.65 -28.39
N GLY A 213 15.13 -8.40 -27.93
CA GLY A 213 15.01 -8.95 -26.59
C GLY A 213 14.03 -8.20 -25.71
N VAL A 214 13.66 -6.96 -26.07
CA VAL A 214 12.66 -6.18 -25.33
C VAL A 214 11.25 -6.60 -25.71
N LEU A 215 10.48 -6.99 -24.70
CA LEU A 215 9.07 -7.34 -24.81
C LEU A 215 8.27 -6.44 -23.86
N ILE A 216 7.09 -6.00 -24.31
CA ILE A 216 6.25 -5.05 -23.54
C ILE A 216 4.87 -5.68 -23.33
N ASP A 217 4.31 -5.47 -22.13
CA ASP A 217 2.96 -5.82 -21.70
C ASP A 217 2.63 -7.32 -21.94
N GLU A 218 1.60 -7.67 -22.72
CA GLU A 218 1.17 -9.06 -22.87
C GLU A 218 2.26 -9.98 -23.47
N MET A 219 3.19 -9.44 -24.27
CA MET A 219 4.33 -10.23 -24.75
C MET A 219 5.35 -10.52 -23.65
N ALA A 220 5.55 -9.59 -22.71
CA ALA A 220 6.32 -9.82 -21.49
C ALA A 220 5.64 -10.87 -20.62
N ASN A 221 4.35 -10.72 -20.35
CA ASN A 221 3.55 -11.65 -19.56
C ASN A 221 3.60 -13.09 -20.08
N ARG A 222 3.66 -13.25 -21.40
CA ARG A 222 3.79 -14.58 -22.01
C ARG A 222 5.09 -15.29 -21.62
N VAL A 223 6.20 -14.58 -21.49
CA VAL A 223 7.47 -15.13 -20.98
C VAL A 223 7.38 -15.42 -19.49
N LEU A 224 6.87 -14.46 -18.70
CA LEU A 224 6.76 -14.60 -17.27
C LEU A 224 5.92 -15.82 -16.86
N ARG A 225 4.79 -16.05 -17.54
CA ARG A 225 3.96 -17.26 -17.33
C ARG A 225 4.64 -18.58 -17.74
N PHE A 226 5.60 -18.53 -18.65
CA PHE A 226 6.34 -19.71 -19.09
C PHE A 226 7.48 -20.10 -18.15
N MET A 227 7.98 -19.15 -17.35
CA MET A 227 9.07 -19.42 -16.42
C MET A 227 8.64 -20.41 -15.32
N PRO A 228 9.56 -21.30 -14.86
CA PRO A 228 9.26 -22.18 -13.74
C PRO A 228 9.02 -21.37 -12.46
N GLU A 229 8.15 -21.86 -11.58
CA GLU A 229 8.00 -21.27 -10.24
C GLU A 229 9.28 -21.46 -9.41
N TYR A 230 9.47 -20.58 -8.43
CA TYR A 230 10.53 -20.77 -7.43
C TYR A 230 10.20 -21.96 -6.52
N ASP A 231 11.23 -22.55 -5.93
CA ASP A 231 11.06 -23.55 -4.88
C ASP A 231 10.26 -22.98 -3.71
N SER A 232 9.33 -23.79 -3.19
CA SER A 232 8.40 -23.37 -2.15
C SER A 232 9.09 -22.92 -0.87
N LEU A 233 10.23 -23.50 -0.50
CA LEU A 233 10.97 -23.14 0.70
C LEU A 233 11.61 -21.75 0.57
N TYR A 234 12.22 -21.47 -0.57
CA TYR A 234 12.79 -20.14 -0.84
C TYR A 234 11.70 -19.06 -0.87
N ARG A 235 10.54 -19.34 -1.47
CA ARG A 235 9.40 -18.39 -1.47
C ARG A 235 8.88 -18.09 -0.07
N VAL A 236 8.81 -19.09 0.82
CA VAL A 236 8.43 -18.85 2.23
C VAL A 236 9.43 -17.93 2.92
N GLN A 237 10.73 -18.18 2.75
CA GLN A 237 11.77 -17.34 3.34
C GLN A 237 11.72 -15.90 2.82
N ALA A 238 11.63 -15.72 1.51
CA ALA A 238 11.50 -14.42 0.87
C ALA A 238 10.25 -13.66 1.33
N PHE A 239 9.11 -14.34 1.47
CA PHE A 239 7.90 -13.76 2.01
C PHE A 239 8.06 -13.27 3.46
N LEU A 240 8.71 -14.06 4.33
CA LEU A 240 8.96 -13.68 5.72
C LEU A 240 9.92 -12.49 5.82
N GLU A 241 10.93 -12.44 4.97
CA GLU A 241 11.86 -11.30 4.85
C GLU A 241 11.13 -10.05 4.37
N ALA A 242 10.35 -10.15 3.30
CA ALA A 242 9.52 -9.06 2.79
C ALA A 242 8.58 -8.51 3.87
N GLN A 243 7.87 -9.39 4.57
CA GLN A 243 6.99 -9.01 5.66
C GLN A 243 7.75 -8.27 6.78
N THR A 244 8.93 -8.75 7.15
CA THR A 244 9.77 -8.12 8.18
C THR A 244 10.12 -6.69 7.76
N THR A 245 10.57 -6.49 6.52
CA THR A 245 10.87 -5.17 5.97
C THR A 245 9.67 -4.22 6.07
N MET A 246 8.46 -4.69 5.75
CA MET A 246 7.24 -3.86 5.86
C MET A 246 6.96 -3.45 7.29
N LEU A 247 7.06 -4.37 8.23
CA LEU A 247 6.86 -4.10 9.66
C LEU A 247 7.90 -3.12 10.22
N GLU A 248 9.15 -3.19 9.78
CA GLU A 248 10.21 -2.23 10.12
C GLU A 248 9.93 -0.82 9.60
N HIS A 249 9.19 -0.71 8.50
CA HIS A 249 8.74 0.57 7.93
C HIS A 249 7.41 1.07 8.53
N GLY A 250 6.85 0.37 9.51
CA GLY A 250 5.63 0.81 10.21
C GLY A 250 4.33 0.44 9.51
N LEU A 251 4.39 -0.36 8.43
CA LEU A 251 3.21 -0.82 7.71
C LEU A 251 2.51 -1.92 8.51
N THR A 252 1.22 -1.76 8.76
CA THR A 252 0.38 -2.76 9.41
C THR A 252 -0.49 -3.52 8.44
N GLN A 253 -0.71 -2.94 7.25
CA GLN A 253 -1.54 -3.52 6.20
C GLN A 253 -1.04 -3.15 4.81
N ILE A 254 -1.19 -4.11 3.89
CA ILE A 254 -0.86 -3.95 2.46
C ILE A 254 -2.07 -4.35 1.62
N THR A 255 -2.37 -3.58 0.58
CA THR A 255 -3.23 -4.06 -0.51
C THR A 255 -2.32 -4.67 -1.58
N ASP A 256 -2.38 -5.99 -1.75
CA ASP A 256 -1.63 -6.70 -2.79
C ASP A 256 -2.48 -6.83 -4.05
N ALA A 257 -2.06 -6.17 -5.12
CA ALA A 257 -2.85 -5.94 -6.31
C ALA A 257 -2.58 -6.98 -7.41
N GLY A 258 -3.53 -7.90 -7.62
CA GLY A 258 -3.50 -8.84 -8.74
C GLY A 258 -2.93 -10.21 -8.40
N LEU A 259 -3.38 -10.80 -7.31
CA LEU A 259 -3.00 -12.16 -6.92
C LEU A 259 -3.84 -13.23 -7.61
N SER A 260 -3.21 -14.32 -8.01
CA SER A 260 -3.93 -15.52 -8.45
C SER A 260 -4.64 -16.20 -7.28
N ALA A 261 -5.68 -16.98 -7.58
CA ALA A 261 -6.36 -17.83 -6.59
C ALA A 261 -5.37 -18.70 -5.80
N LYS A 262 -4.36 -19.25 -6.49
CA LYS A 262 -3.32 -20.09 -5.88
C LYS A 262 -2.46 -19.33 -4.86
N GLU A 263 -2.13 -18.07 -5.13
CA GLU A 263 -1.38 -17.23 -4.19
C GLU A 263 -2.23 -16.85 -2.98
N ILE A 264 -3.51 -16.57 -3.17
CA ILE A 264 -4.45 -16.32 -2.08
C ILE A 264 -4.60 -17.55 -1.19
N GLU A 265 -4.74 -18.75 -1.77
CA GLU A 265 -4.77 -20.01 -1.01
C GLU A 265 -3.48 -20.25 -0.22
N ARG A 266 -2.33 -19.83 -0.77
CA ARG A 266 -1.04 -19.86 -0.06
C ARG A 266 -1.02 -18.89 1.12
N LEU A 267 -1.52 -17.67 0.96
CA LEU A 267 -1.63 -16.70 2.06
C LEU A 267 -2.55 -17.21 3.18
N LEU A 268 -3.68 -17.84 2.84
CA LEU A 268 -4.54 -18.51 3.81
C LEU A 268 -3.82 -19.65 4.56
N ALA A 269 -2.97 -20.40 3.85
CA ALA A 269 -2.16 -21.43 4.48
C ALA A 269 -1.07 -20.83 5.40
N PHE A 270 -0.47 -19.69 5.04
CA PHE A 270 0.49 -18.97 5.88
C PHE A 270 -0.17 -18.44 7.15
N GLU A 271 -1.36 -17.84 7.03
CA GLU A 271 -2.13 -17.39 8.20
C GLU A 271 -2.43 -18.55 9.15
N LYS A 272 -2.94 -19.66 8.64
CA LYS A 272 -3.24 -20.86 9.43
C LYS A 272 -2.01 -21.44 10.15
N GLN A 273 -0.81 -21.24 9.61
CA GLN A 273 0.45 -21.63 10.20
C GLN A 273 1.03 -20.58 11.18
N GLY A 274 0.37 -19.42 11.32
CA GLY A 274 0.86 -18.30 12.14
C GLY A 274 2.05 -17.54 11.55
N LEU A 275 2.30 -17.71 10.25
CA LEU A 275 3.39 -17.05 9.52
C LEU A 275 2.99 -15.64 9.06
N LEU A 276 1.70 -15.39 8.88
CA LEU A 276 1.19 -14.08 8.45
C LEU A 276 0.99 -13.17 9.65
N LYS A 277 1.84 -12.17 9.81
CA LYS A 277 1.76 -11.14 10.85
C LYS A 277 1.10 -9.87 10.34
N LEU A 278 1.43 -9.48 9.11
CA LEU A 278 0.88 -8.33 8.41
C LEU A 278 -0.59 -8.58 8.03
N ARG A 279 -1.41 -7.53 7.98
CA ARG A 279 -2.72 -7.65 7.33
C ARG A 279 -2.57 -7.47 5.82
N ILE A 280 -3.27 -8.29 5.06
CA ILE A 280 -3.29 -8.22 3.61
C ILE A 280 -4.72 -8.06 3.11
N ASN A 281 -4.94 -7.06 2.27
CA ASN A 281 -6.12 -6.97 1.43
C ASN A 281 -5.71 -7.43 0.02
N ALA A 282 -6.11 -8.64 -0.38
CA ALA A 282 -5.74 -9.22 -1.65
C ALA A 282 -6.77 -8.87 -2.73
N MET A 283 -6.31 -8.30 -3.84
CA MET A 283 -7.12 -8.15 -5.05
C MET A 283 -6.84 -9.33 -5.97
N VAL A 284 -7.89 -10.02 -6.38
CA VAL A 284 -7.81 -11.15 -7.32
C VAL A 284 -7.41 -10.67 -8.70
N SER A 285 -6.59 -11.42 -9.43
CA SER A 285 -6.23 -11.12 -10.82
C SER A 285 -7.45 -11.11 -11.73
N GLY A 286 -7.53 -10.11 -12.61
CA GLY A 286 -8.62 -9.88 -13.56
C GLY A 286 -8.57 -10.80 -14.77
N ASN A 287 -8.73 -12.11 -14.57
CA ASN A 287 -8.88 -13.12 -15.61
C ASN A 287 -10.05 -14.08 -15.28
N ASP A 288 -10.53 -14.82 -16.25
CA ASP A 288 -11.74 -15.65 -16.10
C ASP A 288 -11.62 -16.71 -15.00
N ASP A 289 -10.46 -17.34 -14.85
CA ASP A 289 -10.24 -18.43 -13.88
C ASP A 289 -10.26 -17.89 -12.45
N ASP A 290 -9.50 -16.83 -12.19
CA ASP A 290 -9.37 -16.24 -10.85
C ASP A 290 -10.64 -15.49 -10.43
N ILE A 291 -11.30 -14.76 -11.36
CA ILE A 291 -12.62 -14.16 -11.11
C ILE A 291 -13.66 -15.26 -10.81
N GLY A 292 -13.67 -16.33 -11.62
CA GLY A 292 -14.55 -17.48 -11.42
C GLY A 292 -14.36 -18.11 -10.04
N TRP A 293 -13.11 -18.25 -9.60
CA TRP A 293 -12.78 -18.72 -8.26
C TRP A 293 -13.34 -17.79 -7.17
N LEU A 294 -13.18 -16.47 -7.29
CA LEU A 294 -13.69 -15.49 -6.32
C LEU A 294 -15.23 -15.53 -6.27
N LEU A 295 -15.89 -15.56 -7.41
CA LEU A 295 -17.36 -15.60 -7.47
C LEU A 295 -17.94 -16.89 -6.88
N GLN A 296 -17.23 -18.00 -7.02
CA GLN A 296 -17.62 -19.29 -6.45
C GLN A 296 -17.44 -19.35 -4.93
N ASN A 297 -16.35 -18.81 -4.40
CA ASN A 297 -16.02 -18.86 -2.98
C ASN A 297 -16.67 -17.71 -2.19
N GLY A 298 -17.04 -16.62 -2.87
CA GLY A 298 -17.49 -15.38 -2.23
C GLY A 298 -16.35 -14.59 -1.61
N PRO A 299 -16.64 -13.46 -0.94
CA PRO A 299 -15.63 -12.65 -0.27
C PRO A 299 -15.05 -13.41 0.93
N ILE A 300 -13.75 -13.28 1.12
CA ILE A 300 -13.02 -13.87 2.25
C ILE A 300 -12.67 -12.77 3.24
N ALA A 301 -12.92 -13.01 4.52
CA ALA A 301 -12.47 -12.16 5.62
C ALA A 301 -12.02 -13.03 6.77
N THR A 302 -10.73 -12.97 7.08
CA THR A 302 -10.10 -13.64 8.23
C THR A 302 -9.46 -12.57 9.14
N ASP A 303 -8.72 -12.98 10.15
CA ASP A 303 -8.02 -12.04 11.03
C ASP A 303 -6.96 -11.21 10.28
N ARG A 304 -6.30 -11.79 9.27
CA ARG A 304 -5.17 -11.19 8.55
C ARG A 304 -5.39 -11.01 7.05
N LEU A 305 -6.36 -11.65 6.44
CA LEU A 305 -6.56 -11.62 5.00
C LEU A 305 -8.00 -11.24 4.65
N THR A 306 -8.15 -10.26 3.77
CA THR A 306 -9.43 -9.92 3.12
C THR A 306 -9.31 -10.04 1.62
N VAL A 307 -10.34 -10.60 0.96
CA VAL A 307 -10.41 -10.78 -0.49
C VAL A 307 -11.82 -10.47 -0.94
N GLN A 308 -12.04 -9.35 -1.63
CA GLN A 308 -13.36 -8.97 -2.14
C GLN A 308 -13.28 -8.04 -3.35
N SER A 309 -12.10 -7.94 -3.95
CA SER A 309 -11.84 -7.06 -5.08
C SER A 309 -11.09 -7.77 -6.20
N VAL A 310 -11.25 -7.26 -7.43
CA VAL A 310 -10.57 -7.75 -8.63
C VAL A 310 -9.73 -6.64 -9.20
N LYS A 311 -8.45 -6.90 -9.50
CA LYS A 311 -7.52 -6.00 -10.17
C LYS A 311 -7.51 -6.26 -11.67
N PHE A 312 -7.83 -5.23 -12.43
CA PHE A 312 -7.75 -5.20 -13.89
C PHE A 312 -6.62 -4.27 -14.36
N TYR A 313 -6.15 -4.49 -15.58
CA TYR A 313 -5.16 -3.65 -16.26
C TYR A 313 -5.74 -3.19 -17.61
N MET A 314 -6.16 -1.90 -17.70
CA MET A 314 -6.74 -1.38 -18.95
C MET A 314 -5.67 -1.01 -19.97
N ASP A 315 -4.54 -0.48 -19.51
CA ASP A 315 -3.40 -0.07 -20.33
C ASP A 315 -2.06 -0.35 -19.64
N GLY A 316 -0.96 -0.05 -20.32
CA GLY A 316 0.39 -0.18 -19.79
C GLY A 316 0.93 1.12 -19.18
N ALA A 317 2.25 1.17 -18.88
CA ALA A 317 2.90 2.30 -18.22
C ALA A 317 3.22 3.46 -19.16
N LEU A 318 3.36 4.67 -18.59
CA LEU A 318 3.72 5.88 -19.35
C LEU A 318 5.18 5.83 -19.83
N GLY A 319 6.09 5.33 -18.98
CA GLY A 319 7.52 5.25 -19.28
C GLY A 319 7.85 4.37 -20.47
N SER A 320 7.22 3.20 -20.57
CA SER A 320 7.34 2.25 -21.69
C SER A 320 6.51 2.64 -22.91
N ARG A 321 5.68 3.68 -22.84
CA ARG A 321 4.70 4.13 -23.83
C ARG A 321 3.56 3.14 -24.11
N GLY A 322 3.25 2.27 -23.14
CA GLY A 322 2.09 1.39 -23.14
C GLY A 322 0.79 2.11 -22.77
N ALA A 323 0.86 3.17 -21.97
CA ALA A 323 -0.31 3.92 -21.50
C ALA A 323 -1.15 4.49 -22.65
N MET A 324 -2.48 4.29 -22.61
CA MET A 324 -3.42 4.72 -23.66
C MET A 324 -3.73 6.21 -23.56
N LEU A 325 -3.30 6.98 -24.56
CA LEU A 325 -3.51 8.42 -24.62
C LEU A 325 -4.57 8.81 -25.66
N ILE A 326 -5.38 9.82 -25.34
CA ILE A 326 -6.34 10.42 -26.27
C ILE A 326 -5.61 11.01 -27.48
N ASP A 327 -4.54 11.77 -27.22
CA ASP A 327 -3.64 12.30 -28.26
C ASP A 327 -2.34 11.50 -28.30
N PRO A 328 -1.66 11.39 -29.45
CA PRO A 328 -0.39 10.66 -29.54
C PRO A 328 0.66 11.13 -28.54
N TYR A 329 1.57 10.24 -28.15
CA TYR A 329 2.77 10.60 -27.42
C TYR A 329 3.50 11.74 -28.11
N SER A 330 4.00 12.71 -27.32
CA SER A 330 4.68 13.89 -27.89
C SER A 330 6.03 13.54 -28.49
N ASP A 331 6.69 12.53 -27.95
CA ASP A 331 8.00 12.01 -28.36
C ASP A 331 7.91 10.79 -29.30
N LEU A 332 6.70 10.29 -29.61
CA LEU A 332 6.49 9.19 -30.56
C LEU A 332 5.27 9.45 -31.44
N LYS A 333 5.53 10.00 -32.60
CA LYS A 333 4.49 10.46 -33.54
C LYS A 333 3.53 9.35 -33.94
N GLY A 334 2.23 9.59 -33.78
CA GLY A 334 1.16 8.68 -34.18
C GLY A 334 0.86 7.55 -33.18
N TRP A 335 1.75 7.28 -32.23
CA TRP A 335 1.58 6.25 -31.22
C TRP A 335 0.74 6.75 -30.05
N ARG A 336 -0.20 5.92 -29.55
CA ARG A 336 -1.16 6.28 -28.48
C ARG A 336 -1.19 5.27 -27.32
N GLY A 337 -0.28 4.31 -27.28
CA GLY A 337 -0.32 3.18 -26.35
C GLY A 337 -1.22 2.03 -26.83
N VAL A 338 -1.42 1.06 -25.96
CA VAL A 338 -2.18 -0.17 -26.26
C VAL A 338 -3.22 -0.45 -25.18
N SER A 339 -4.35 -1.05 -25.60
CA SER A 339 -5.33 -1.60 -24.66
C SER A 339 -4.89 -3.02 -24.29
N MET A 340 -4.87 -3.33 -23.00
CA MET A 340 -4.55 -4.67 -22.50
C MET A 340 -5.79 -5.56 -22.35
N MET A 341 -7.00 -4.98 -22.53
CA MET A 341 -8.26 -5.71 -22.35
C MET A 341 -9.22 -5.52 -23.51
N ASP A 342 -10.00 -6.55 -23.80
CA ASP A 342 -11.20 -6.45 -24.62
C ASP A 342 -12.30 -5.72 -23.84
N ARG A 343 -12.97 -4.77 -24.49
CA ARG A 343 -13.95 -3.88 -23.83
C ARG A 343 -15.24 -4.59 -23.48
N ASP A 344 -15.70 -5.50 -24.33
CA ASP A 344 -16.96 -6.23 -24.10
C ASP A 344 -16.76 -7.26 -22.99
N TRP A 345 -15.62 -7.94 -22.99
CA TRP A 345 -15.22 -8.83 -21.89
C TRP A 345 -15.16 -8.05 -20.56
N PHE A 346 -14.44 -6.92 -20.53
CA PHE A 346 -14.31 -6.09 -19.32
C PHE A 346 -15.66 -5.67 -18.77
N LYS A 347 -16.57 -5.17 -19.64
CA LYS A 347 -17.93 -4.77 -19.23
C LYS A 347 -18.71 -5.95 -18.62
N ASN A 348 -18.64 -7.13 -19.24
CA ASN A 348 -19.29 -8.33 -18.72
C ASN A 348 -18.75 -8.70 -17.33
N GLN A 349 -17.44 -8.57 -17.09
CA GLN A 349 -16.88 -8.82 -15.76
C GLN A 349 -17.37 -7.78 -14.73
N LEU A 350 -17.44 -6.50 -15.11
CA LEU A 350 -17.98 -5.45 -14.23
C LEU A 350 -19.43 -5.70 -13.81
N GLU A 351 -20.29 -6.16 -14.74
CA GLU A 351 -21.68 -6.50 -14.45
C GLU A 351 -21.77 -7.67 -13.44
N GLN A 352 -20.92 -8.69 -13.57
CA GLN A 352 -20.86 -9.81 -12.64
C GLN A 352 -20.37 -9.37 -11.26
N LEU A 353 -19.33 -8.55 -11.18
CA LEU A 353 -18.82 -8.02 -9.92
C LEU A 353 -19.85 -7.10 -9.24
N HIS A 354 -20.54 -6.27 -10.01
CA HIS A 354 -21.62 -5.44 -9.47
C HIS A 354 -22.75 -6.29 -8.86
N ALA A 355 -23.19 -7.33 -9.58
CA ALA A 355 -24.25 -8.24 -9.12
C ALA A 355 -23.85 -9.01 -7.86
N SER A 356 -22.57 -9.39 -7.72
CA SER A 356 -22.05 -10.15 -6.56
C SER A 356 -21.61 -9.25 -5.39
N GLY A 357 -21.62 -7.91 -5.55
CA GLY A 357 -21.20 -6.99 -4.50
C GLY A 357 -19.69 -6.81 -4.39
N MET A 358 -18.92 -7.34 -5.34
CA MET A 358 -17.46 -7.25 -5.36
C MET A 358 -16.97 -5.89 -5.86
N GLN A 359 -15.78 -5.52 -5.45
CA GLN A 359 -15.11 -4.29 -5.88
C GLN A 359 -14.31 -4.53 -7.16
N ALA A 360 -14.37 -3.58 -8.10
CA ALA A 360 -13.45 -3.49 -9.22
C ALA A 360 -12.37 -2.44 -8.94
N ALA A 361 -11.11 -2.78 -9.21
CA ALA A 361 -9.95 -1.90 -9.13
C ALA A 361 -9.21 -1.99 -10.47
N THR A 362 -9.17 -0.91 -11.24
CA THR A 362 -8.61 -0.95 -12.59
C THR A 362 -7.43 0.00 -12.75
N HIS A 363 -6.28 -0.55 -13.14
CA HIS A 363 -5.11 0.21 -13.53
C HIS A 363 -5.42 1.05 -14.77
N CYS A 364 -5.26 2.36 -14.67
CA CYS A 364 -5.41 3.31 -15.75
C CYS A 364 -4.38 4.43 -15.61
N ILE A 365 -3.39 4.44 -16.48
CA ILE A 365 -2.34 5.46 -16.52
C ILE A 365 -2.66 6.54 -17.54
N GLY A 366 -3.04 6.17 -18.76
CA GLY A 366 -3.37 7.13 -19.81
C GLY A 366 -4.78 7.68 -19.73
N ASP A 367 -4.95 8.92 -20.19
CA ASP A 367 -6.23 9.63 -20.17
C ASP A 367 -7.32 8.96 -21.02
N SER A 368 -6.96 8.19 -22.03
CA SER A 368 -7.90 7.38 -22.81
C SER A 368 -8.37 6.14 -22.02
N ALA A 369 -7.49 5.49 -21.27
CA ALA A 369 -7.84 4.37 -20.41
C ALA A 369 -8.74 4.83 -19.26
N VAL A 370 -8.38 5.92 -18.58
CA VAL A 370 -9.20 6.52 -17.52
C VAL A 370 -10.61 6.83 -18.03
N ARG A 371 -10.74 7.50 -19.18
CA ARG A 371 -12.05 7.80 -19.80
C ARG A 371 -12.85 6.53 -20.08
N LEU A 372 -12.23 5.52 -20.67
CA LEU A 372 -12.89 4.27 -21.02
C LEU A 372 -13.45 3.57 -19.77
N VAL A 373 -12.62 3.45 -18.72
CA VAL A 373 -13.02 2.75 -17.50
C VAL A 373 -14.06 3.56 -16.71
N LEU A 374 -13.91 4.89 -16.60
CA LEU A 374 -14.93 5.74 -15.95
C LEU A 374 -16.29 5.61 -16.64
N ASN A 375 -16.33 5.58 -17.98
CA ASN A 375 -17.58 5.38 -18.73
C ASN A 375 -18.18 3.99 -18.48
N ALA A 376 -17.37 2.93 -18.51
CA ALA A 376 -17.82 1.57 -18.21
C ALA A 376 -18.34 1.45 -16.75
N TYR A 377 -17.64 2.05 -15.80
CA TYR A 377 -18.10 2.11 -14.41
C TYR A 377 -19.41 2.87 -14.26
N ALA A 378 -19.54 4.02 -14.92
CA ALA A 378 -20.76 4.84 -14.90
C ALA A 378 -22.00 4.08 -15.43
N GLU A 379 -21.84 3.30 -16.51
CA GLU A 379 -22.91 2.48 -17.08
C GLU A 379 -23.40 1.39 -16.10
N VAL A 380 -22.49 0.79 -15.33
CA VAL A 380 -22.82 -0.32 -14.42
C VAL A 380 -23.29 0.18 -13.05
N LEU A 381 -22.68 1.25 -12.53
CA LEU A 381 -22.97 1.78 -11.19
C LEU A 381 -24.24 2.64 -11.15
N ASP A 382 -24.63 3.26 -12.28
CA ASP A 382 -25.86 4.05 -12.45
C ASP A 382 -26.06 5.14 -11.37
N GLY A 383 -25.00 5.86 -11.01
CA GLY A 383 -25.01 6.99 -10.07
C GLY A 383 -24.16 6.80 -8.81
N PRO A 384 -24.36 7.67 -7.80
CA PRO A 384 -23.65 7.60 -6.53
C PRO A 384 -23.92 6.28 -5.80
N ASN A 385 -22.87 5.63 -5.30
CA ASN A 385 -22.95 4.31 -4.68
C ASN A 385 -21.88 4.12 -3.62
N ASP A 386 -21.90 2.98 -2.90
CA ASP A 386 -20.89 2.55 -1.94
C ASP A 386 -20.21 1.24 -2.37
N ARG A 387 -20.02 1.03 -3.68
CA ARG A 387 -19.27 -0.09 -4.22
C ARG A 387 -17.77 0.10 -4.08
N ARG A 388 -17.33 1.34 -3.87
CA ARG A 388 -15.92 1.73 -3.65
C ARG A 388 -15.01 1.27 -4.77
N TRP A 389 -15.54 1.23 -6.02
CA TRP A 389 -14.75 0.89 -7.18
C TRP A 389 -13.64 1.92 -7.38
N ARG A 390 -12.49 1.45 -7.85
CA ARG A 390 -11.26 2.23 -7.85
C ARG A 390 -10.69 2.37 -9.25
N ILE A 391 -10.09 3.53 -9.51
CA ILE A 391 -9.11 3.73 -10.58
C ILE A 391 -7.73 3.75 -9.92
N GLU A 392 -6.93 2.74 -10.22
CA GLU A 392 -5.55 2.65 -9.78
C GLU A 392 -4.69 3.57 -10.66
N HIS A 393 -3.76 4.26 -10.04
CA HIS A 393 -2.89 5.30 -10.59
C HIS A 393 -3.61 6.60 -10.92
N ALA A 394 -4.69 6.59 -11.71
CA ALA A 394 -5.36 7.82 -12.17
C ALA A 394 -4.33 8.89 -12.58
N GLN A 395 -3.27 8.44 -13.29
CA GLN A 395 -2.02 9.20 -13.45
C GLN A 395 -2.18 10.38 -14.39
N VAL A 396 -2.84 10.17 -15.55
CA VAL A 396 -3.20 11.23 -16.49
C VAL A 396 -4.72 11.26 -16.64
N VAL A 397 -5.37 12.34 -16.22
CA VAL A 397 -6.83 12.46 -16.27
C VAL A 397 -7.23 13.65 -17.12
N ALA A 398 -8.05 13.42 -18.16
CA ALA A 398 -8.56 14.49 -18.96
C ALA A 398 -9.54 15.38 -18.15
N LYS A 399 -9.52 16.68 -18.41
CA LYS A 399 -10.32 17.65 -17.64
C LYS A 399 -11.82 17.31 -17.63
N ASP A 400 -12.32 16.83 -18.76
CA ASP A 400 -13.74 16.58 -18.94
C ASP A 400 -14.21 15.30 -18.23
N ASP A 401 -13.28 14.44 -17.82
CA ASP A 401 -13.56 13.18 -17.13
C ASP A 401 -13.42 13.29 -15.60
N MET A 402 -12.76 14.36 -15.11
CA MET A 402 -12.42 14.55 -13.71
C MET A 402 -13.62 14.49 -12.76
N ASN A 403 -14.76 15.08 -13.15
CA ASN A 403 -15.97 15.12 -12.33
C ASN A 403 -16.66 13.75 -12.16
N GLN A 404 -16.35 12.77 -13.00
CA GLN A 404 -16.95 11.44 -12.89
C GLN A 404 -16.53 10.71 -11.59
N PHE A 405 -15.33 10.99 -11.08
CA PHE A 405 -14.90 10.44 -9.78
C PHE A 405 -15.88 10.81 -8.66
N GLY A 406 -16.29 12.07 -8.56
CA GLY A 406 -17.28 12.51 -7.57
C GLY A 406 -18.71 12.07 -7.91
N THR A 407 -19.11 12.10 -9.19
CA THR A 407 -20.47 11.77 -9.61
C THR A 407 -20.85 10.32 -9.30
N TYR A 408 -19.91 9.38 -9.50
CA TYR A 408 -20.14 7.95 -9.30
C TYR A 408 -19.43 7.39 -8.06
N HIS A 409 -18.88 8.24 -7.18
CA HIS A 409 -18.10 7.85 -6.01
C HIS A 409 -16.99 6.86 -6.31
N ILE A 410 -16.29 7.05 -7.45
CA ILE A 410 -15.14 6.23 -7.85
C ILE A 410 -13.90 6.73 -7.11
N ILE A 411 -13.18 5.83 -6.45
CA ILE A 411 -12.05 6.20 -5.59
C ILE A 411 -10.77 6.26 -6.41
N PRO A 412 -10.06 7.40 -6.46
CA PRO A 412 -8.72 7.43 -7.01
C PRO A 412 -7.73 6.83 -6.01
N SER A 413 -6.95 5.85 -6.47
CA SER A 413 -5.87 5.22 -5.73
C SER A 413 -4.55 5.61 -6.38
N ILE A 414 -3.76 6.41 -5.68
CA ILE A 414 -2.64 7.16 -6.24
C ILE A 414 -1.31 6.80 -5.57
N GLN A 415 -0.21 6.99 -6.30
CA GLN A 415 1.15 6.75 -5.84
C GLN A 415 1.94 8.06 -5.91
N PRO A 416 2.12 8.76 -4.77
CA PRO A 416 2.78 10.05 -4.77
C PRO A 416 4.22 10.04 -5.29
N THR A 417 4.95 8.96 -5.09
CA THR A 417 6.34 8.79 -5.56
C THR A 417 6.44 8.75 -7.07
N HIS A 418 5.46 8.19 -7.80
CA HIS A 418 5.42 8.24 -9.27
C HIS A 418 5.52 9.67 -9.82
N ALA A 419 4.93 10.66 -9.13
CA ALA A 419 5.04 12.04 -9.58
C ALA A 419 6.47 12.58 -9.53
N THR A 420 7.29 12.09 -8.61
CA THR A 420 8.64 12.57 -8.36
C THR A 420 9.72 11.70 -9.03
N SER A 421 9.43 10.45 -9.32
CA SER A 421 10.28 9.58 -10.16
C SER A 421 10.08 9.88 -11.64
N ASP A 422 8.84 10.10 -12.08
CA ASP A 422 8.51 10.33 -13.49
C ASP A 422 8.77 11.76 -13.98
N MET A 423 8.88 12.75 -13.09
CA MET A 423 8.98 14.18 -13.45
C MET A 423 10.11 14.50 -14.43
N TYR A 424 11.15 13.68 -14.46
CA TYR A 424 12.32 13.85 -15.31
C TYR A 424 12.02 13.64 -16.79
N TRP A 425 11.08 12.73 -17.11
CA TRP A 425 10.79 12.33 -18.47
C TRP A 425 9.31 12.43 -18.87
N ALA A 426 8.38 12.45 -17.93
CA ALA A 426 6.94 12.46 -18.24
C ALA A 426 6.52 13.66 -19.11
N GLY A 427 7.20 14.80 -18.99
CA GLY A 427 7.00 15.98 -19.82
C GLY A 427 7.32 15.73 -21.31
N GLU A 428 8.26 14.86 -21.63
CA GLU A 428 8.60 14.45 -22.99
C GLU A 428 7.50 13.58 -23.59
N ARG A 429 6.96 12.63 -22.81
CA ARG A 429 5.86 11.74 -23.19
C ARG A 429 4.57 12.51 -23.47
N LEU A 430 4.20 13.43 -22.60
CA LEU A 430 2.91 14.08 -22.61
C LEU A 430 2.90 15.46 -23.30
N GLY A 431 4.06 16.13 -23.36
CA GLY A 431 4.16 17.51 -23.81
C GLY A 431 3.61 18.51 -22.79
N ARG A 432 3.88 19.80 -23.03
CA ARG A 432 3.66 20.91 -22.08
C ARG A 432 2.24 21.07 -21.54
N ASN A 433 1.23 20.63 -22.31
CA ASN A 433 -0.17 20.85 -21.93
C ASN A 433 -0.72 19.70 -21.10
N ARG A 434 -0.44 18.44 -21.50
CA ARG A 434 -0.98 17.25 -20.81
C ARG A 434 -0.29 16.98 -19.49
N ILE A 435 1.02 17.24 -19.40
CA ILE A 435 1.76 17.07 -18.13
C ILE A 435 1.14 17.84 -16.96
N ARG A 436 0.45 18.94 -17.21
CA ARG A 436 -0.23 19.73 -16.17
C ARG A 436 -1.44 19.04 -15.56
N ARG A 437 -1.92 17.95 -16.17
CA ARG A 437 -3.06 17.13 -15.75
C ARG A 437 -2.65 15.74 -15.30
N ALA A 438 -1.37 15.44 -15.37
CA ALA A 438 -0.80 14.25 -14.79
C ALA A 438 -0.51 14.50 -13.29
N TYR A 439 -0.65 13.45 -12.49
CA TYR A 439 -0.39 13.49 -11.04
C TYR A 439 -1.21 14.57 -10.31
N ALA A 440 -2.48 14.76 -10.71
CA ALA A 440 -3.36 15.83 -10.27
C ALA A 440 -4.06 15.52 -8.93
N TYR A 441 -3.32 15.11 -7.92
CA TYR A 441 -3.82 14.51 -6.69
C TYR A 441 -4.77 15.40 -5.90
N GLN A 442 -4.47 16.71 -5.80
CA GLN A 442 -5.36 17.65 -5.11
C GLN A 442 -6.68 17.87 -5.89
N GLU A 443 -6.62 17.82 -7.23
CA GLU A 443 -7.82 17.92 -8.07
C GLU A 443 -8.70 16.66 -7.92
N LEU A 444 -8.10 15.46 -7.86
CA LEU A 444 -8.80 14.19 -7.60
C LEU A 444 -9.41 14.16 -6.20
N LEU A 445 -8.66 14.57 -5.19
CA LEU A 445 -9.16 14.69 -3.82
C LEU A 445 -10.39 15.61 -3.76
N ALA A 446 -10.35 16.74 -4.46
CA ALA A 446 -11.46 17.70 -4.47
C ALA A 446 -12.75 17.14 -5.12
N GLN A 447 -12.65 16.15 -6.02
CA GLN A 447 -13.81 15.52 -6.66
C GLN A 447 -14.49 14.48 -5.75
N ASN A 448 -13.71 13.67 -5.04
CA ASN A 448 -14.22 12.51 -4.31
C ASN A 448 -14.16 12.68 -2.78
N GLY A 449 -13.49 13.72 -2.27
CA GLY A 449 -13.31 13.94 -0.83
C GLY A 449 -12.26 13.05 -0.19
N MET A 450 -11.69 12.09 -0.93
CA MET A 450 -10.63 11.19 -0.48
C MET A 450 -9.76 10.72 -1.65
N VAL A 451 -8.54 10.28 -1.32
CA VAL A 451 -7.63 9.53 -2.20
C VAL A 451 -6.95 8.45 -1.38
N ALA A 452 -6.90 7.22 -1.87
CA ALA A 452 -6.11 6.18 -1.24
C ALA A 452 -4.65 6.28 -1.71
N LEU A 453 -3.69 6.13 -0.80
CA LEU A 453 -2.28 6.24 -1.11
C LEU A 453 -1.58 4.89 -0.98
N GLY A 454 -0.85 4.52 -2.00
CA GLY A 454 0.04 3.38 -2.04
C GLY A 454 1.41 3.75 -2.60
N THR A 455 2.33 2.82 -2.57
CA THR A 455 3.66 2.97 -3.17
C THR A 455 3.76 2.34 -4.53
N ASP A 456 2.98 1.29 -4.77
CA ASP A 456 3.15 0.39 -5.92
C ASP A 456 4.49 -0.38 -5.87
N PHE A 457 5.05 -0.60 -4.64
CA PHE A 457 6.30 -1.36 -4.54
C PHE A 457 6.13 -2.77 -5.16
N PRO A 458 7.14 -3.30 -5.87
CA PRO A 458 8.51 -2.84 -6.01
C PRO A 458 8.77 -1.87 -7.18
N VAL A 459 7.72 -1.24 -7.77
CA VAL A 459 7.90 -0.17 -8.76
C VAL A 459 8.58 1.03 -8.10
N GLU A 460 8.10 1.38 -6.90
CA GLU A 460 8.69 2.40 -6.06
C GLU A 460 9.23 1.79 -4.76
N ASP A 461 9.88 2.60 -3.96
CA ASP A 461 10.39 2.17 -2.66
C ASP A 461 9.25 1.95 -1.65
N ILE A 462 9.37 0.91 -0.84
CA ILE A 462 8.41 0.53 0.21
C ILE A 462 8.27 1.56 1.34
N ASP A 463 9.22 2.48 1.52
CA ASP A 463 9.30 3.41 2.64
C ASP A 463 8.17 4.45 2.62
N PRO A 464 7.20 4.40 3.57
CA PRO A 464 6.08 5.34 3.61
C PRO A 464 6.50 6.80 3.87
N ARG A 465 7.73 7.05 4.38
CA ARG A 465 8.29 8.39 4.51
C ARG A 465 8.51 9.04 3.15
N LYS A 466 8.90 8.25 2.14
CA LYS A 466 9.04 8.72 0.75
C LYS A 466 7.69 9.08 0.15
N THR A 467 6.66 8.26 0.39
CA THR A 467 5.28 8.58 -0.01
C THR A 467 4.80 9.89 0.62
N MET A 468 4.98 10.06 1.94
CA MET A 468 4.64 11.31 2.64
C MET A 468 5.42 12.50 2.09
N PHE A 469 6.71 12.34 1.82
CA PHE A 469 7.57 13.40 1.28
C PHE A 469 7.16 13.79 -0.15
N ALA A 470 6.99 12.82 -1.03
CA ALA A 470 6.57 13.05 -2.40
C ALA A 470 5.18 13.70 -2.49
N ALA A 471 4.23 13.27 -1.67
CA ALA A 471 2.88 13.84 -1.62
C ALA A 471 2.87 15.30 -1.20
N THR A 472 3.69 15.66 -0.18
CA THR A 472 3.65 16.99 0.46
C THR A 472 4.66 17.98 -0.12
N ALA A 473 5.88 17.53 -0.40
CA ALA A 473 6.95 18.39 -0.93
C ALA A 473 7.03 18.36 -2.46
N ARG A 474 6.48 17.33 -3.11
CA ARG A 474 6.54 17.13 -4.56
C ARG A 474 7.98 17.17 -5.09
N ARG A 475 8.88 16.54 -4.36
CA ARG A 475 10.32 16.44 -4.62
C ARG A 475 10.76 15.00 -4.51
N ASP A 476 11.84 14.66 -5.21
CA ASP A 476 12.52 13.39 -4.98
C ASP A 476 13.28 13.37 -3.63
N ALA A 477 13.85 12.23 -3.28
CA ALA A 477 14.59 12.06 -2.02
C ALA A 477 15.86 12.94 -1.92
N ALA A 478 16.39 13.41 -3.05
CA ALA A 478 17.51 14.37 -3.11
C ALA A 478 17.05 15.81 -2.89
N GLY A 479 15.74 16.07 -2.91
CA GLY A 479 15.13 17.38 -2.70
C GLY A 479 14.88 18.17 -3.99
N TYR A 480 15.00 17.55 -5.15
CA TYR A 480 14.77 18.20 -6.46
C TYR A 480 13.31 18.03 -6.91
N PRO A 481 12.72 19.02 -7.62
CA PRO A 481 13.19 20.38 -7.85
C PRO A 481 12.94 21.27 -6.62
N ASP A 482 13.74 22.32 -6.45
CA ASP A 482 13.68 23.22 -5.27
C ASP A 482 12.29 23.81 -5.01
N GLU A 483 11.54 24.17 -6.07
CA GLU A 483 10.18 24.67 -5.99
C GLU A 483 9.11 23.57 -5.88
N GLY A 484 9.47 22.31 -6.02
CA GLY A 484 8.55 21.16 -6.07
C GLY A 484 7.82 21.01 -7.41
N PHE A 485 7.63 19.77 -7.85
CA PHE A 485 6.94 19.45 -9.10
C PHE A 485 5.43 19.64 -8.98
N GLN A 486 4.85 20.60 -9.70
CA GLN A 486 3.41 20.88 -9.71
C GLN A 486 2.79 21.04 -8.30
N MET A 487 3.34 21.93 -7.48
CA MET A 487 2.92 22.15 -6.08
C MET A 487 1.42 22.42 -5.86
N LYS A 488 0.69 22.89 -6.88
CA LYS A 488 -0.76 23.02 -6.81
C LYS A 488 -1.51 21.69 -6.53
N ASN A 489 -0.85 20.58 -6.84
CA ASN A 489 -1.35 19.22 -6.65
C ASN A 489 -0.72 18.51 -5.43
N ALA A 490 0.07 19.23 -4.62
CA ALA A 490 0.57 18.71 -3.35
C ALA A 490 -0.58 18.46 -2.37
N LEU A 491 -0.52 17.36 -1.64
CA LEU A 491 -1.39 17.09 -0.52
C LEU A 491 -0.83 17.73 0.76
N THR A 492 -1.70 18.04 1.72
CA THR A 492 -1.22 18.42 3.06
C THR A 492 -0.73 17.19 3.83
N PRO A 493 0.10 17.35 4.88
CA PRO A 493 0.50 16.22 5.72
C PRO A 493 -0.70 15.46 6.32
N ASP A 494 -1.78 16.15 6.73
CA ASP A 494 -2.99 15.52 7.25
C ASP A 494 -3.71 14.70 6.18
N GLN A 495 -3.91 15.25 4.97
CA GLN A 495 -4.50 14.54 3.85
C GLN A 495 -3.69 13.30 3.47
N THR A 496 -2.37 13.43 3.47
CA THR A 496 -1.47 12.31 3.14
C THR A 496 -1.56 11.20 4.20
N LEU A 497 -1.50 11.57 5.48
CA LEU A 497 -1.61 10.58 6.56
C LEU A 497 -2.97 9.87 6.55
N ARG A 498 -4.07 10.58 6.27
CA ARG A 498 -5.39 9.97 6.08
C ARG A 498 -5.45 9.04 4.88
N GLY A 499 -4.79 9.38 3.78
CA GLY A 499 -4.67 8.53 2.60
C GLY A 499 -3.94 7.21 2.86
N MET A 500 -3.01 7.23 3.83
CA MET A 500 -2.21 6.08 4.26
C MET A 500 -2.81 5.37 5.50
N THR A 501 -4.00 5.76 5.98
CA THR A 501 -4.65 5.18 7.16
C THR A 501 -6.16 5.10 6.98
N GLN A 502 -6.89 6.15 7.33
CA GLN A 502 -8.35 6.22 7.36
C GLN A 502 -8.99 5.95 5.98
N TRP A 503 -8.50 6.63 4.93
CA TRP A 503 -9.04 6.46 3.59
C TRP A 503 -8.63 5.12 2.98
N ALA A 504 -7.41 4.62 3.28
CA ALA A 504 -6.99 3.29 2.89
C ALA A 504 -7.91 2.21 3.51
N ALA A 505 -8.18 2.29 4.82
CA ALA A 505 -9.11 1.37 5.48
C ALA A 505 -10.52 1.40 4.87
N LEU A 506 -11.03 2.61 4.55
CA LEU A 506 -12.34 2.77 3.92
C LEU A 506 -12.38 2.10 2.55
N THR A 507 -11.34 2.25 1.72
CA THR A 507 -11.32 1.61 0.39
C THR A 507 -11.37 0.09 0.44
N GLN A 508 -11.06 -0.50 1.59
CA GLN A 508 -10.99 -1.94 1.84
C GLN A 508 -12.17 -2.45 2.68
N PHE A 509 -13.18 -1.60 2.95
CA PHE A 509 -14.34 -1.91 3.79
C PHE A 509 -13.98 -2.27 5.24
N GLN A 510 -12.86 -1.74 5.76
CA GLN A 510 -12.35 -2.03 7.09
C GLN A 510 -12.35 -0.81 8.04
N GLU A 511 -13.01 0.27 7.67
CA GLU A 511 -13.05 1.52 8.45
C GLU A 511 -13.73 1.37 9.82
N GLN A 512 -14.51 0.31 10.03
CA GLN A 512 -15.12 0.03 11.34
C GLN A 512 -14.10 -0.49 12.35
N ASP A 513 -13.05 -1.16 11.88
CA ASP A 513 -12.05 -1.82 12.71
C ASP A 513 -10.67 -1.16 12.65
N LEU A 514 -10.33 -0.42 11.59
CA LEU A 514 -9.00 0.10 11.28
C LEU A 514 -9.03 1.57 10.86
N GLY A 515 -7.87 2.15 10.61
CA GLY A 515 -7.66 3.46 9.98
C GLY A 515 -7.74 4.66 10.90
N THR A 516 -8.29 4.51 12.10
CA THR A 516 -8.32 5.54 13.17
C THR A 516 -8.05 4.88 14.53
N ILE A 517 -7.61 5.67 15.51
CA ILE A 517 -7.46 5.20 16.91
C ILE A 517 -8.72 5.59 17.67
N GLU A 518 -9.66 4.65 17.77
CA GLU A 518 -10.95 4.82 18.47
C GLU A 518 -11.25 3.60 19.32
N VAL A 519 -11.98 3.81 20.43
CA VAL A 519 -12.37 2.72 21.34
C VAL A 519 -13.15 1.65 20.57
N GLY A 520 -12.76 0.39 20.76
CA GLY A 520 -13.34 -0.79 20.12
C GLY A 520 -12.68 -1.22 18.81
N LYS A 521 -11.91 -0.37 18.15
CA LYS A 521 -11.13 -0.74 16.96
C LYS A 521 -9.91 -1.59 17.34
N PHE A 522 -9.33 -2.27 16.37
CA PHE A 522 -8.07 -3.00 16.57
C PHE A 522 -6.96 -2.06 17.01
N ALA A 523 -6.09 -2.55 17.87
CA ALA A 523 -4.93 -1.83 18.35
C ALA A 523 -3.77 -1.96 17.35
N ASP A 524 -3.98 -1.42 16.15
CA ASP A 524 -3.00 -1.35 15.06
C ASP A 524 -2.42 0.06 15.02
N PHE A 525 -1.11 0.20 15.29
CA PHE A 525 -0.43 1.50 15.36
C PHE A 525 0.94 1.48 14.73
N THR A 526 1.36 2.67 14.29
CA THR A 526 2.76 2.97 13.98
C THR A 526 3.29 3.98 14.98
N TRP A 527 4.37 3.63 15.68
CA TRP A 527 5.08 4.51 16.60
C TRP A 527 6.30 5.13 15.91
N MET A 528 6.38 6.47 15.96
CA MET A 528 7.42 7.28 15.33
C MET A 528 8.11 8.18 16.35
N ASP A 529 9.38 8.52 16.12
CA ASP A 529 10.12 9.45 16.98
C ASP A 529 9.68 10.92 16.80
N ARG A 530 9.04 11.26 15.66
CA ARG A 530 8.61 12.63 15.33
C ARG A 530 7.21 12.66 14.73
N ASN A 531 6.54 13.81 14.90
CA ASN A 531 5.21 14.04 14.34
C ASN A 531 5.28 14.46 12.87
N TRP A 532 4.87 13.60 11.97
CA TRP A 532 4.84 13.84 10.52
C TRP A 532 3.95 15.02 10.10
N LEU A 533 2.94 15.36 10.91
CA LEU A 533 2.09 16.53 10.65
C LEU A 533 2.80 17.86 10.94
N LYS A 534 3.92 17.84 11.65
CA LYS A 534 4.63 19.03 12.14
C LYS A 534 6.09 19.10 11.73
N VAL A 535 6.68 17.98 11.37
CA VAL A 535 8.09 17.92 10.94
C VAL A 535 8.28 18.64 9.61
N SER A 536 9.41 19.29 9.43
CA SER A 536 9.71 19.92 8.14
C SER A 536 9.93 18.85 7.06
N PRO A 537 9.62 19.13 5.78
CA PRO A 537 9.91 18.19 4.70
C PRO A 537 11.37 17.70 4.70
N LYS A 538 12.31 18.57 5.01
CA LYS A 538 13.75 18.23 5.09
C LYS A 538 14.06 17.17 6.14
N ASP A 539 13.34 17.19 7.26
CA ASP A 539 13.59 16.31 8.39
C ASP A 539 12.73 15.02 8.32
N LEU A 540 11.72 14.99 7.45
CA LEU A 540 10.75 13.89 7.34
C LEU A 540 11.43 12.55 7.03
N LEU A 541 12.29 12.51 6.01
CA LEU A 541 13.01 11.29 5.61
C LEU A 541 13.97 10.75 6.69
N SER A 542 14.36 11.59 7.65
CA SER A 542 15.20 11.21 8.77
C SER A 542 14.42 10.76 10.01
N THR A 543 13.09 10.73 9.96
CA THR A 543 12.27 10.21 11.05
C THR A 543 12.44 8.69 11.17
N ARG A 544 12.32 8.19 12.41
CA ARG A 544 12.48 6.76 12.67
C ARG A 544 11.15 6.14 13.07
N ILE A 545 10.91 4.97 12.53
CA ILE A 545 9.87 4.08 13.04
C ILE A 545 10.42 3.42 14.29
N MET A 546 9.76 3.61 15.42
CA MET A 546 10.14 3.10 16.72
C MET A 546 9.43 1.80 17.06
N GLY A 547 8.30 1.54 16.44
CA GLY A 547 7.57 0.29 16.61
C GLY A 547 6.34 0.19 15.73
N THR A 548 5.94 -1.04 15.48
CA THR A 548 4.73 -1.42 14.74
C THR A 548 3.93 -2.39 15.59
N CYS A 549 2.68 -2.07 15.83
CA CYS A 549 1.78 -2.85 16.65
C CYS A 549 0.58 -3.30 15.82
N ILE A 550 0.23 -4.57 15.88
CA ILE A 550 -0.93 -5.15 15.21
C ILE A 550 -1.72 -5.97 16.24
N GLU A 551 -2.99 -5.64 16.45
CA GLU A 551 -3.85 -6.25 17.48
C GLU A 551 -3.26 -6.20 18.89
N GLY A 552 -2.55 -5.11 19.19
CA GLY A 552 -1.92 -4.93 20.50
C GLY A 552 -0.61 -5.71 20.70
N GLU A 553 -0.20 -6.52 19.72
CA GLU A 553 1.11 -7.18 19.69
C GLU A 553 2.13 -6.28 18.99
N TRP A 554 3.24 -6.00 19.65
CA TRP A 554 4.36 -5.28 19.02
C TRP A 554 5.14 -6.23 18.15
N VAL A 555 4.84 -6.21 16.86
CA VAL A 555 5.46 -7.08 15.84
C VAL A 555 6.82 -6.58 15.38
N TYR A 556 7.12 -5.31 15.67
CA TYR A 556 8.43 -4.68 15.51
C TYR A 556 8.66 -3.64 16.60
N LEU A 557 9.86 -3.62 17.18
CA LEU A 557 10.34 -2.56 18.10
C LEU A 557 11.79 -2.23 17.74
N ASN A 558 12.06 -0.95 17.54
CA ASN A 558 13.40 -0.41 17.36
C ASN A 558 14.01 -0.16 18.75
N GLU A 559 15.06 -0.88 19.10
CA GLU A 559 15.75 -0.83 20.41
C GLU A 559 16.50 0.49 20.68
#